data_34a3117132a27ead4c1592c4f7eaf581
#
_entry.id   34a3117132a27ead4c1592c4f7eaf581
#
_cell.length_a   1.000
_cell.length_b   1.000
_cell.length_c   1.000
_cell.angle_alpha   90.00
_cell.angle_beta   90.00
_cell.angle_gamma   90.00
#
_symmetry.space_group_name_H-M   'P 1'
#
loop_
_entity.id
_entity.type
_entity.pdbx_description
1 polymer ?
#
loop_
_entity_poly.entity_id
_entity_poly.type
_entity_poly.pdbx_seq_one_letter_code
_entity_poly.pdbx_strand_id
1 'polypeptide(L)'
;MTSIVSQFSKRSFRASPDVALIKYWGKKDPVLRLPENNSISMVLKGLDAFTTVEFRDDLTKDVIEIDGMQSERETTRVVEHLDLFRKIAGLSAYAKVQSKNNFPKATGLSSSGSGFAALTYAAAASLGLEFSEKELSIIARHASGTACRCVCGGFVEWESGNSSESSYSQTIYPADHWDLRDIVVILSRETKSVSSTEGHDLAGTSSFFAVRQGHIENKLRQIKKIIAQRDFTPFGELVEAEALEFHSILFTSHPGIVAWYPGTIQVMHEVFRLRKEGIEAYFTINTGFNVHVLTSPENEKIVRERMEALSLVQETLIAMPGEKPDEINNHLF
;
A
#
# COMPACT_ATOMS: atom_id res chain seq x y z
N MET A 1 -5.55 -45.00 -18.83
CA MET A 1 -5.18 -44.07 -17.80
C MET A 1 -5.20 -42.70 -18.44
N THR A 2 -6.30 -42.00 -18.35
CA THR A 2 -6.44 -40.61 -18.82
C THR A 2 -5.64 -39.73 -17.84
N SER A 3 -4.58 -39.10 -18.35
CA SER A 3 -3.85 -38.08 -17.59
C SER A 3 -4.84 -36.99 -17.21
N ILE A 4 -5.11 -36.87 -15.93
CA ILE A 4 -5.77 -35.70 -15.36
C ILE A 4 -4.76 -34.57 -15.59
N VAL A 5 -4.99 -33.76 -16.61
CA VAL A 5 -4.30 -32.48 -16.76
C VAL A 5 -4.61 -31.72 -15.48
N SER A 6 -3.61 -31.34 -14.73
CA SER A 6 -3.79 -30.58 -13.49
C SER A 6 -4.66 -29.35 -13.83
N GLN A 7 -5.80 -29.24 -13.18
CA GLN A 7 -6.79 -28.18 -13.37
C GLN A 7 -6.23 -26.80 -12.98
N PHE A 8 -5.04 -26.78 -12.36
CA PHE A 8 -4.37 -25.62 -11.81
C PHE A 8 -3.09 -25.28 -12.55
N SER A 9 -2.79 -23.99 -12.65
CA SER A 9 -1.54 -23.52 -13.27
C SER A 9 -0.75 -22.66 -12.28
N LYS A 10 0.57 -22.81 -12.31
CA LYS A 10 1.47 -21.91 -11.58
C LYS A 10 1.39 -20.53 -12.20
N ARG A 11 1.15 -19.51 -11.37
CA ARG A 11 1.05 -18.12 -11.80
C ARG A 11 1.86 -17.21 -10.92
N SER A 12 2.45 -16.20 -11.51
CA SER A 12 3.24 -15.20 -10.80
C SER A 12 2.82 -13.81 -11.20
N PHE A 13 2.65 -12.96 -10.20
CA PHE A 13 2.30 -11.56 -10.40
C PHE A 13 3.26 -10.65 -9.64
N ARG A 14 3.49 -9.48 -10.24
CA ARG A 14 4.14 -8.35 -9.61
C ARG A 14 3.07 -7.32 -9.25
N ALA A 15 3.17 -6.75 -8.06
CA ALA A 15 2.33 -5.65 -7.61
C ALA A 15 3.16 -4.64 -6.83
N SER A 16 2.84 -3.37 -6.99
CA SER A 16 3.51 -2.28 -6.30
C SER A 16 2.70 -1.81 -5.09
N PRO A 17 3.35 -1.33 -4.01
CA PRO A 17 2.66 -0.68 -2.89
C PRO A 17 2.11 0.68 -3.29
N ASP A 18 1.43 1.31 -2.35
CA ASP A 18 0.89 2.65 -2.54
C ASP A 18 1.38 3.63 -1.47
N VAL A 19 1.46 4.91 -1.83
CA VAL A 19 1.53 6.01 -0.90
C VAL A 19 0.19 6.71 -0.82
N ALA A 20 -0.39 6.79 0.38
CA ALA A 20 -1.65 7.48 0.55
C ALA A 20 -1.44 9.00 0.51
N LEU A 21 -2.20 9.69 -0.33
CA LEU A 21 -2.26 11.14 -0.47
C LEU A 21 -3.31 11.73 0.47
N ILE A 22 -4.51 11.10 0.51
CA ILE A 22 -5.51 11.30 1.58
C ILE A 22 -5.62 9.97 2.33
N LYS A 23 -5.31 10.00 3.63
CA LYS A 23 -5.05 8.80 4.42
C LYS A 23 -6.34 8.04 4.78
N TYR A 24 -6.27 6.72 4.68
CA TYR A 24 -7.19 5.80 5.32
C TYR A 24 -6.80 5.62 6.78
N TRP A 25 -7.71 5.95 7.71
CA TRP A 25 -7.50 5.70 9.14
C TRP A 25 -8.81 5.52 9.88
N GLY A 26 -8.86 4.50 10.75
CA GLY A 26 -10.09 4.03 11.38
C GLY A 26 -10.84 3.03 10.53
N LYS A 27 -11.55 2.12 11.20
CA LYS A 27 -12.41 1.10 10.59
C LYS A 27 -13.78 1.19 11.25
N LYS A 28 -14.83 1.46 10.48
CA LYS A 28 -16.22 1.39 10.95
C LYS A 28 -16.73 -0.05 11.06
N ASP A 29 -16.14 -0.98 10.30
CA ASP A 29 -16.37 -2.42 10.40
C ASP A 29 -15.02 -3.14 10.33
N PRO A 30 -14.55 -3.73 11.45
CA PRO A 30 -13.25 -4.43 11.48
C PRO A 30 -13.29 -5.78 10.76
N VAL A 31 -14.43 -6.45 10.67
CA VAL A 31 -14.57 -7.77 10.02
C VAL A 31 -14.53 -7.62 8.51
N LEU A 32 -15.33 -6.72 7.98
CA LEU A 32 -15.35 -6.39 6.55
C LEU A 32 -14.23 -5.41 6.17
N ARG A 33 -13.44 -4.91 7.11
CA ARG A 33 -12.41 -3.87 6.95
C ARG A 33 -12.91 -2.62 6.23
N LEU A 34 -14.16 -2.21 6.53
CA LEU A 34 -14.71 -0.98 5.97
C LEU A 34 -14.04 0.23 6.63
N PRO A 35 -13.49 1.16 5.84
CA PRO A 35 -12.81 2.34 6.38
C PRO A 35 -13.82 3.39 6.85
N GLU A 36 -13.42 4.23 7.80
CA GLU A 36 -14.21 5.38 8.25
C GLU A 36 -14.39 6.44 7.14
N ASN A 37 -13.44 6.55 6.24
CA ASN A 37 -13.44 7.55 5.18
C ASN A 37 -12.90 6.99 3.86
N ASN A 38 -13.33 7.61 2.74
CA ASN A 38 -12.67 7.43 1.47
C ASN A 38 -11.20 7.86 1.56
N SER A 39 -10.36 7.29 0.73
CA SER A 39 -8.94 7.63 0.66
C SER A 39 -8.44 7.66 -0.77
N ILE A 40 -7.40 8.45 -1.03
CA ILE A 40 -6.73 8.51 -2.34
C ILE A 40 -5.26 8.20 -2.15
N SER A 41 -4.71 7.39 -3.06
CA SER A 41 -3.30 7.01 -3.07
C SER A 41 -2.74 7.05 -4.49
N MET A 42 -1.42 7.01 -4.58
CA MET A 42 -0.65 6.79 -5.78
C MET A 42 0.08 5.45 -5.66
N VAL A 43 -0.07 4.57 -6.64
CA VAL A 43 0.67 3.31 -6.73
C VAL A 43 2.12 3.60 -7.10
N LEU A 44 3.08 2.87 -6.52
CA LEU A 44 4.51 3.19 -6.55
C LEU A 44 5.31 2.16 -7.36
N LYS A 45 5.45 2.35 -8.66
CA LYS A 45 6.36 1.57 -9.49
C LYS A 45 7.82 1.76 -9.02
N GLY A 46 8.55 0.66 -8.94
CA GLY A 46 9.95 0.64 -8.46
C GLY A 46 10.09 -0.05 -7.12
N LEU A 47 9.00 -0.07 -6.31
CA LEU A 47 8.89 -0.87 -5.10
C LEU A 47 7.90 -2.00 -5.37
N ASP A 48 8.37 -3.22 -5.50
CA ASP A 48 7.55 -4.32 -6.00
C ASP A 48 7.54 -5.52 -5.06
N ALA A 49 6.38 -6.14 -4.93
CA ALA A 49 6.18 -7.47 -4.40
C ALA A 49 5.94 -8.45 -5.55
N PHE A 50 6.63 -9.57 -5.53
CA PHE A 50 6.51 -10.67 -6.49
C PHE A 50 5.90 -11.85 -5.76
N THR A 51 4.81 -12.44 -6.28
CA THR A 51 4.16 -13.59 -5.65
C THR A 51 3.84 -14.65 -6.69
N THR A 52 4.28 -15.88 -6.41
CA THR A 52 3.96 -17.08 -7.17
C THR A 52 2.98 -17.94 -6.38
N VAL A 53 1.92 -18.40 -7.04
CA VAL A 53 0.90 -19.31 -6.48
C VAL A 53 0.73 -20.51 -7.40
N GLU A 54 0.64 -21.69 -6.80
CA GLU A 54 0.28 -22.92 -7.46
C GLU A 54 -0.61 -23.76 -6.53
N PHE A 55 -1.88 -23.94 -6.89
CA PHE A 55 -2.74 -24.91 -6.20
C PHE A 55 -2.35 -26.32 -6.63
N ARG A 56 -2.42 -27.28 -5.71
CA ARG A 56 -1.91 -28.63 -5.92
C ARG A 56 -2.73 -29.66 -5.13
N ASP A 57 -3.04 -30.79 -5.79
CA ASP A 57 -3.80 -31.89 -5.17
C ASP A 57 -2.92 -32.84 -4.34
N ASP A 58 -1.58 -32.79 -4.54
CA ASP A 58 -0.63 -33.64 -3.83
C ASP A 58 -0.15 -33.06 -2.48
N LEU A 59 -0.54 -31.82 -2.16
CA LEU A 59 -0.22 -31.21 -0.89
C LEU A 59 -1.24 -31.62 0.20
N THR A 60 -0.75 -31.75 1.43
CA THR A 60 -1.56 -32.02 2.63
C THR A 60 -1.82 -30.78 3.49
N LYS A 61 -1.14 -29.68 3.17
CA LYS A 61 -1.30 -28.35 3.77
C LYS A 61 -0.74 -27.29 2.84
N ASP A 62 -1.09 -26.03 3.09
CA ASP A 62 -0.46 -24.91 2.41
C ASP A 62 1.03 -24.78 2.76
N VAL A 63 1.84 -24.47 1.74
CA VAL A 63 3.28 -24.23 1.89
C VAL A 63 3.55 -22.77 1.53
N ILE A 64 3.85 -21.94 2.53
CA ILE A 64 3.94 -20.50 2.38
C ILE A 64 5.31 -20.02 2.83
N GLU A 65 5.97 -19.24 1.98
CA GLU A 65 7.25 -18.59 2.24
C GLU A 65 7.20 -17.13 1.81
N ILE A 66 7.61 -16.22 2.69
CA ILE A 66 7.66 -14.79 2.42
C ILE A 66 9.05 -14.26 2.76
N ASP A 67 9.76 -13.71 1.76
CA ASP A 67 11.15 -13.22 1.88
C ASP A 67 12.10 -14.26 2.47
N GLY A 68 11.95 -15.53 2.09
CA GLY A 68 12.78 -16.64 2.58
C GLY A 68 12.46 -17.08 4.02
N MET A 69 11.39 -16.58 4.62
CA MET A 69 10.99 -16.89 5.99
C MET A 69 9.59 -17.47 6.07
N GLN A 70 9.37 -18.29 7.10
CA GLN A 70 8.03 -18.76 7.48
C GLN A 70 7.65 -18.09 8.80
N SER A 71 6.62 -17.25 8.76
CA SER A 71 6.03 -16.59 9.92
C SER A 71 4.62 -17.11 10.13
N GLU A 72 4.30 -17.62 11.31
CA GLU A 72 2.97 -18.15 11.63
C GLU A 72 1.87 -17.10 11.36
N ARG A 73 2.07 -15.86 11.80
CA ARG A 73 1.13 -14.76 11.61
C ARG A 73 0.90 -14.44 10.13
N GLU A 74 1.97 -14.40 9.32
CA GLU A 74 1.87 -14.14 7.88
C GLU A 74 1.22 -15.32 7.16
N THR A 75 1.61 -16.55 7.52
CA THR A 75 1.04 -17.79 7.01
C THR A 75 -0.47 -17.84 7.23
N THR A 76 -0.94 -17.61 8.44
CA THR A 76 -2.38 -17.60 8.77
C THR A 76 -3.14 -16.63 7.87
N ARG A 77 -2.65 -15.41 7.70
CA ARG A 77 -3.31 -14.39 6.84
C ARG A 77 -3.34 -14.79 5.37
N VAL A 78 -2.29 -15.44 4.87
CA VAL A 78 -2.26 -15.95 3.48
C VAL A 78 -3.24 -17.10 3.31
N VAL A 79 -3.29 -18.04 4.26
CA VAL A 79 -4.27 -19.17 4.25
C VAL A 79 -5.69 -18.64 4.25
N GLU A 80 -6.03 -17.73 5.15
CA GLU A 80 -7.37 -17.10 5.21
C GLU A 80 -7.74 -16.44 3.87
N HIS A 81 -6.78 -15.82 3.20
CA HIS A 81 -7.01 -15.21 1.90
C HIS A 81 -7.21 -16.26 0.78
N LEU A 82 -6.42 -17.33 0.77
CA LEU A 82 -6.58 -18.45 -0.17
C LEU A 82 -7.93 -19.18 0.05
N ASP A 83 -8.42 -19.25 1.29
CA ASP A 83 -9.71 -19.86 1.60
C ASP A 83 -10.89 -19.11 0.97
N LEU A 84 -10.79 -17.80 0.76
CA LEU A 84 -11.78 -17.06 -0.03
C LEU A 84 -11.86 -17.58 -1.46
N PHE A 85 -10.70 -17.80 -2.09
CA PHE A 85 -10.63 -18.33 -3.46
C PHE A 85 -11.11 -19.80 -3.51
N ARG A 86 -10.73 -20.62 -2.54
CA ARG A 86 -11.22 -22.00 -2.44
C ARG A 86 -12.74 -22.05 -2.34
N LYS A 87 -13.33 -21.19 -1.50
CA LYS A 87 -14.78 -21.08 -1.34
C LYS A 87 -15.46 -20.65 -2.64
N ILE A 88 -14.92 -19.68 -3.35
CA ILE A 88 -15.46 -19.20 -4.63
C ILE A 88 -15.38 -20.30 -5.70
N ALA A 89 -14.26 -21.02 -5.77
CA ALA A 89 -14.03 -22.07 -6.76
C ALA A 89 -14.65 -23.42 -6.39
N GLY A 90 -15.16 -23.58 -5.15
CA GLY A 90 -15.69 -24.87 -4.67
C GLY A 90 -14.61 -25.95 -4.52
N LEU A 91 -13.39 -25.58 -4.11
CA LEU A 91 -12.21 -26.43 -4.04
C LEU A 91 -11.73 -26.68 -2.61
N SER A 92 -10.96 -27.78 -2.44
CA SER A 92 -10.24 -28.08 -1.19
C SER A 92 -8.72 -28.26 -1.39
N ALA A 93 -8.20 -27.98 -2.58
CA ALA A 93 -6.77 -28.09 -2.89
C ALA A 93 -5.92 -27.11 -2.07
N TYR A 94 -4.74 -27.57 -1.63
CA TYR A 94 -3.76 -26.70 -0.96
C TYR A 94 -2.90 -25.96 -1.97
N ALA A 95 -2.26 -24.88 -1.53
CA ALA A 95 -1.44 -24.07 -2.40
C ALA A 95 0.03 -24.01 -1.91
N LYS A 96 0.95 -23.95 -2.87
CA LYS A 96 2.31 -23.47 -2.64
C LYS A 96 2.35 -22.00 -3.02
N VAL A 97 2.83 -21.17 -2.08
CA VAL A 97 2.96 -19.72 -2.24
C VAL A 97 4.36 -19.30 -1.86
N GLN A 98 5.00 -18.55 -2.74
CA GLN A 98 6.24 -17.85 -2.42
C GLN A 98 6.09 -16.38 -2.80
N SER A 99 6.49 -15.48 -1.88
CA SER A 99 6.44 -14.04 -2.09
C SER A 99 7.77 -13.39 -1.72
N LYS A 100 8.19 -12.39 -2.50
CA LYS A 100 9.43 -11.64 -2.29
C LYS A 100 9.22 -10.17 -2.56
N ASN A 101 9.78 -9.30 -1.71
CA ASN A 101 9.79 -7.86 -1.90
C ASN A 101 11.19 -7.38 -2.31
N ASN A 102 11.28 -6.33 -3.14
CA ASN A 102 12.53 -5.64 -3.44
C ASN A 102 12.80 -4.44 -2.52
N PHE A 103 11.94 -4.22 -1.51
CA PHE A 103 12.02 -3.12 -0.55
C PHE A 103 11.73 -3.60 0.89
N PRO A 104 12.10 -2.82 1.94
CA PRO A 104 11.92 -3.25 3.33
C PRO A 104 10.46 -3.44 3.72
N LYS A 105 10.13 -4.61 4.29
CA LYS A 105 8.78 -4.90 4.80
C LYS A 105 8.55 -4.39 6.23
N ALA A 106 7.29 -4.17 6.59
CA ALA A 106 6.84 -3.78 7.94
C ALA A 106 7.40 -2.44 8.45
N THR A 107 7.90 -1.58 7.58
CA THR A 107 8.54 -0.30 7.87
C THR A 107 7.65 0.92 7.56
N GLY A 108 6.39 0.69 7.22
CA GLY A 108 5.45 1.75 6.83
C GLY A 108 5.27 1.95 5.32
N LEU A 109 5.94 1.15 4.49
CA LEU A 109 5.93 1.27 3.02
C LEU A 109 4.85 0.42 2.33
N SER A 110 3.74 0.12 2.98
CA SER A 110 2.60 -0.63 2.42
C SER A 110 2.94 -2.04 1.86
N SER A 111 3.99 -2.71 2.34
CA SER A 111 4.42 -4.03 1.84
C SER A 111 3.32 -5.11 1.92
N SER A 112 2.44 -5.05 2.93
CA SER A 112 1.28 -5.96 2.98
C SER A 112 0.26 -5.63 1.89
N GLY A 113 0.18 -4.39 1.44
CA GLY A 113 -0.70 -3.96 0.35
C GLY A 113 -0.30 -4.63 -0.96
N SER A 114 0.94 -4.43 -1.41
CA SER A 114 1.47 -5.04 -2.64
C SER A 114 1.51 -6.56 -2.57
N GLY A 115 1.96 -7.15 -1.44
CA GLY A 115 2.01 -8.60 -1.28
C GLY A 115 0.64 -9.27 -1.45
N PHE A 116 -0.40 -8.73 -0.79
CA PHE A 116 -1.76 -9.27 -0.96
C PHE A 116 -2.40 -8.92 -2.30
N ALA A 117 -2.05 -7.82 -2.95
CA ALA A 117 -2.49 -7.54 -4.30
C ALA A 117 -1.91 -8.55 -5.30
N ALA A 118 -0.59 -8.82 -5.25
CA ALA A 118 0.04 -9.84 -6.07
C ALA A 118 -0.53 -11.25 -5.81
N LEU A 119 -0.76 -11.59 -4.53
CA LEU A 119 -1.38 -12.86 -4.13
C LEU A 119 -2.80 -13.01 -4.68
N THR A 120 -3.60 -11.93 -4.64
CA THR A 120 -4.97 -11.91 -5.14
C THR A 120 -5.03 -12.23 -6.63
N TYR A 121 -4.20 -11.57 -7.43
CA TYR A 121 -4.11 -11.82 -8.88
C TYR A 121 -3.56 -13.22 -9.19
N ALA A 122 -2.49 -13.63 -8.50
CA ALA A 122 -1.86 -14.93 -8.73
C ALA A 122 -2.78 -16.10 -8.35
N ALA A 123 -3.53 -15.98 -7.24
CA ALA A 123 -4.48 -17.00 -6.81
C ALA A 123 -5.67 -17.11 -7.78
N ALA A 124 -6.24 -15.99 -8.21
CA ALA A 124 -7.30 -15.96 -9.21
C ALA A 124 -6.85 -16.63 -10.51
N ALA A 125 -5.71 -16.21 -11.05
CA ALA A 125 -5.15 -16.74 -12.30
C ALA A 125 -4.76 -18.23 -12.19
N SER A 126 -4.22 -18.67 -11.05
CA SER A 126 -3.86 -20.09 -10.82
C SER A 126 -5.08 -21.03 -10.87
N LEU A 127 -6.24 -20.51 -10.48
CA LEU A 127 -7.52 -21.23 -10.51
C LEU A 127 -8.31 -21.00 -11.81
N GLY A 128 -7.79 -20.17 -12.73
CA GLY A 128 -8.50 -19.81 -13.97
C GLY A 128 -9.77 -18.99 -13.71
N LEU A 129 -9.83 -18.26 -12.59
CA LEU A 129 -10.96 -17.40 -12.23
C LEU A 129 -10.76 -16.01 -12.83
N GLU A 130 -11.79 -15.50 -13.48
CA GLU A 130 -11.83 -14.15 -14.04
C GLU A 130 -12.66 -13.25 -13.13
N PHE A 131 -12.08 -12.13 -12.73
CA PHE A 131 -12.71 -11.10 -11.90
C PHE A 131 -12.49 -9.73 -12.51
N SER A 132 -13.47 -8.86 -12.33
CA SER A 132 -13.29 -7.43 -12.53
C SER A 132 -12.31 -6.85 -11.50
N GLU A 133 -11.69 -5.72 -11.80
CA GLU A 133 -10.81 -5.00 -10.87
C GLU A 133 -11.53 -4.64 -9.57
N LYS A 134 -12.82 -4.29 -9.65
CA LYS A 134 -13.67 -4.06 -8.49
C LYS A 134 -13.78 -5.30 -7.58
N GLU A 135 -14.03 -6.47 -8.14
CA GLU A 135 -14.15 -7.72 -7.38
C GLU A 135 -12.81 -8.09 -6.74
N LEU A 136 -11.70 -7.98 -7.49
CA LEU A 136 -10.35 -8.19 -6.93
C LEU A 136 -10.05 -7.21 -5.80
N SER A 137 -10.46 -5.95 -5.92
CA SER A 137 -10.32 -4.94 -4.86
C SER A 137 -11.08 -5.33 -3.59
N ILE A 138 -12.32 -5.81 -3.72
CA ILE A 138 -13.12 -6.29 -2.61
C ILE A 138 -12.45 -7.49 -1.93
N ILE A 139 -12.00 -8.48 -2.72
CA ILE A 139 -11.33 -9.68 -2.22
C ILE A 139 -10.03 -9.30 -1.47
N ALA A 140 -9.18 -8.47 -2.08
CA ALA A 140 -7.91 -8.04 -1.50
C ALA A 140 -8.09 -7.26 -0.19
N ARG A 141 -9.16 -6.45 -0.06
CA ARG A 141 -9.49 -5.70 1.16
C ARG A 141 -9.62 -6.60 2.38
N HIS A 142 -10.23 -7.77 2.23
CA HIS A 142 -10.41 -8.72 3.34
C HIS A 142 -9.07 -9.17 3.94
N ALA A 143 -8.01 -9.23 3.16
CA ALA A 143 -6.68 -9.59 3.66
C ALA A 143 -5.92 -8.37 4.22
N SER A 144 -5.98 -7.23 3.52
CA SER A 144 -5.33 -5.99 3.94
C SER A 144 -6.07 -4.79 3.37
N GLY A 145 -6.42 -3.81 4.22
CA GLY A 145 -7.13 -2.62 3.76
C GLY A 145 -6.39 -1.89 2.64
N THR A 146 -5.07 -1.77 2.70
CA THR A 146 -4.29 -1.12 1.62
C THR A 146 -4.20 -1.97 0.35
N ALA A 147 -4.36 -3.29 0.44
CA ALA A 147 -4.28 -4.16 -0.74
C ALA A 147 -5.39 -3.86 -1.76
N CYS A 148 -6.56 -3.38 -1.30
CA CYS A 148 -7.64 -3.02 -2.23
C CYS A 148 -7.24 -1.89 -3.20
N ARG A 149 -6.34 -0.97 -2.80
CA ARG A 149 -5.82 0.07 -3.68
C ARG A 149 -4.68 -0.42 -4.57
N CYS A 150 -3.86 -1.34 -4.04
CA CYS A 150 -2.72 -1.90 -4.78
C CYS A 150 -3.14 -2.88 -5.91
N VAL A 151 -4.41 -3.28 -6.01
CA VAL A 151 -4.93 -4.05 -7.16
C VAL A 151 -5.26 -3.16 -8.36
N CYS A 152 -5.35 -1.84 -8.15
CA CYS A 152 -5.50 -0.83 -9.18
C CYS A 152 -4.15 -0.23 -9.57
N GLY A 153 -4.11 0.62 -10.59
CA GLY A 153 -2.93 1.37 -11.01
C GLY A 153 -3.15 2.87 -10.99
N GLY A 154 -2.06 3.64 -11.07
CA GLY A 154 -2.11 5.11 -11.13
C GLY A 154 -2.51 5.76 -9.82
N PHE A 155 -3.41 6.73 -9.93
CA PHE A 155 -4.04 7.39 -8.79
C PHE A 155 -5.35 6.69 -8.48
N VAL A 156 -5.51 6.23 -7.25
CA VAL A 156 -6.56 5.30 -6.86
C VAL A 156 -7.40 5.89 -5.74
N GLU A 157 -8.71 5.85 -5.89
CA GLU A 157 -9.65 6.15 -4.82
C GLU A 157 -10.21 4.85 -4.23
N TRP A 158 -10.23 4.74 -2.92
CA TRP A 158 -10.95 3.71 -2.20
C TRP A 158 -12.22 4.31 -1.62
N GLU A 159 -13.36 3.87 -2.15
CA GLU A 159 -14.69 4.18 -1.66
C GLU A 159 -14.96 3.44 -0.34
N SER A 160 -15.29 4.19 0.71
CA SER A 160 -15.51 3.60 2.03
C SER A 160 -16.73 2.69 2.07
N GLY A 161 -17.78 3.04 1.34
CA GLY A 161 -19.02 2.28 1.28
C GLY A 161 -19.65 1.98 2.66
N ASN A 162 -20.76 1.25 2.67
CA ASN A 162 -21.43 0.79 3.89
C ASN A 162 -21.67 -0.73 3.90
N SER A 163 -21.23 -1.43 2.87
CA SER A 163 -21.27 -2.89 2.72
C SER A 163 -20.00 -3.38 2.05
N SER A 164 -19.79 -4.69 2.00
CA SER A 164 -18.65 -5.28 1.30
C SER A 164 -18.62 -4.87 -0.17
N GLU A 165 -19.77 -4.89 -0.85
CA GLU A 165 -19.93 -4.65 -2.28
C GLU A 165 -19.75 -3.17 -2.65
N SER A 166 -20.04 -2.25 -1.72
CA SER A 166 -19.93 -0.80 -1.92
C SER A 166 -18.59 -0.22 -1.49
N SER A 167 -17.71 -1.03 -0.84
CA SER A 167 -16.38 -0.61 -0.44
C SER A 167 -15.32 -1.27 -1.32
N TYR A 168 -14.82 -0.52 -2.31
CA TYR A 168 -13.84 -0.97 -3.30
C TYR A 168 -12.97 0.18 -3.77
N SER A 169 -11.88 -0.14 -4.44
CA SER A 169 -11.01 0.86 -5.06
C SER A 169 -11.18 0.90 -6.57
N GLN A 170 -10.89 2.05 -7.14
CA GLN A 170 -10.91 2.30 -8.57
C GLN A 170 -9.82 3.29 -8.97
N THR A 171 -9.24 3.10 -10.14
CA THR A 171 -8.33 4.08 -10.74
C THR A 171 -9.11 5.33 -11.12
N ILE A 172 -8.72 6.48 -10.59
CA ILE A 172 -9.28 7.79 -10.96
C ILE A 172 -8.47 8.48 -12.06
N TYR A 173 -7.15 8.23 -12.11
CA TYR A 173 -6.26 8.65 -13.19
C TYR A 173 -5.20 7.57 -13.41
N PRO A 174 -4.86 7.24 -14.68
CA PRO A 174 -3.85 6.23 -15.00
C PRO A 174 -2.44 6.69 -14.57
N ALA A 175 -1.48 5.76 -14.56
CA ALA A 175 -0.12 6.02 -14.12
C ALA A 175 0.60 7.07 -14.96
N ASP A 176 0.34 7.12 -16.27
CA ASP A 176 0.91 8.08 -17.22
C ASP A 176 0.22 9.45 -17.20
N HIS A 177 -0.83 9.61 -16.37
CA HIS A 177 -1.52 10.90 -16.26
C HIS A 177 -0.59 12.01 -15.77
N TRP A 178 0.29 11.72 -14.81
CA TRP A 178 1.18 12.73 -14.23
C TRP A 178 2.52 12.10 -13.84
N ASP A 179 3.60 12.61 -14.42
CA ASP A 179 4.96 12.16 -14.13
C ASP A 179 5.48 12.79 -12.83
N LEU A 180 5.31 12.05 -11.74
CA LEU A 180 5.80 12.43 -10.41
C LEU A 180 6.97 11.54 -9.99
N ARG A 181 7.77 12.05 -9.05
CA ARG A 181 8.81 11.28 -8.36
C ARG A 181 8.49 11.20 -6.87
N ASP A 182 8.64 10.01 -6.34
CA ASP A 182 8.62 9.74 -4.91
C ASP A 182 10.00 9.21 -4.50
N ILE A 183 10.75 10.04 -3.78
CA ILE A 183 12.02 9.65 -3.18
C ILE A 183 11.71 9.11 -1.81
N VAL A 184 11.69 7.76 -1.71
CA VAL A 184 11.42 7.05 -0.47
C VAL A 184 12.69 7.02 0.37
N VAL A 185 12.69 7.76 1.46
CA VAL A 185 13.84 7.91 2.35
C VAL A 185 13.78 6.88 3.45
N ILE A 186 14.70 5.93 3.43
CA ILE A 186 14.80 4.85 4.40
C ILE A 186 15.65 5.30 5.58
N LEU A 187 15.03 5.44 6.73
CA LEU A 187 15.65 5.82 8.00
C LEU A 187 15.92 4.63 8.90
N SER A 188 15.10 3.59 8.77
CA SER A 188 15.26 2.33 9.48
C SER A 188 14.59 1.18 8.73
N ARG A 189 15.15 -0.01 8.87
CA ARG A 189 14.59 -1.27 8.38
C ARG A 189 13.93 -2.09 9.50
N GLU A 190 13.85 -1.53 10.70
CA GLU A 190 13.22 -2.17 11.85
C GLU A 190 11.70 -2.25 11.68
N THR A 191 11.13 -3.28 12.26
CA THR A 191 9.66 -3.43 12.32
C THR A 191 9.08 -2.40 13.28
N LYS A 192 7.99 -1.75 12.88
CA LYS A 192 7.24 -0.82 13.73
C LYS A 192 6.79 -1.49 15.03
N SER A 193 6.82 -0.74 16.13
CA SER A 193 6.36 -1.20 17.45
C SER A 193 4.85 -1.44 17.49
N VAL A 194 4.06 -0.65 16.75
CA VAL A 194 2.59 -0.78 16.63
C VAL A 194 2.24 -1.12 15.20
N SER A 195 1.51 -2.21 15.00
CA SER A 195 1.03 -2.60 13.67
C SER A 195 -0.03 -1.61 13.16
N SER A 196 -0.18 -1.50 11.83
CA SER A 196 -1.24 -0.66 11.26
C SER A 196 -2.64 -1.10 11.72
N THR A 197 -2.86 -2.40 11.90
CA THR A 197 -4.14 -2.95 12.35
C THR A 197 -4.49 -2.44 13.76
N GLU A 198 -3.57 -2.53 14.70
CA GLU A 198 -3.73 -2.03 16.06
C GLU A 198 -3.93 -0.51 16.07
N GLY A 199 -3.13 0.23 15.27
CA GLY A 199 -3.27 1.68 15.17
C GLY A 199 -4.64 2.12 14.65
N HIS A 200 -5.21 1.40 13.67
CA HIS A 200 -6.58 1.68 13.19
C HIS A 200 -7.63 1.52 14.30
N ASP A 201 -7.45 0.56 15.19
CA ASP A 201 -8.40 0.30 16.30
C ASP A 201 -8.34 1.41 17.36
N LEU A 202 -7.21 2.13 17.45
CA LEU A 202 -7.02 3.26 18.35
C LEU A 202 -7.48 4.61 17.78
N ALA A 203 -7.82 4.69 16.49
CA ALA A 203 -8.11 5.96 15.81
C ALA A 203 -9.18 6.81 16.54
N GLY A 204 -10.28 6.19 16.93
CA GLY A 204 -11.40 6.85 17.61
C GLY A 204 -11.08 7.34 19.03
N THR A 205 -9.94 6.93 19.61
CA THR A 205 -9.52 7.40 20.95
C THR A 205 -8.88 8.80 20.93
N SER A 206 -8.46 9.26 19.73
CA SER A 206 -7.90 10.60 19.55
C SER A 206 -9.00 11.67 19.60
N SER A 207 -8.79 12.72 20.37
CA SER A 207 -9.69 13.89 20.43
C SER A 207 -9.78 14.66 19.10
N PHE A 208 -8.81 14.49 18.19
CA PHE A 208 -8.80 15.13 16.87
C PHE A 208 -9.44 14.28 15.77
N PHE A 209 -9.79 13.03 16.05
CA PHE A 209 -10.29 12.10 15.02
C PHE A 209 -11.58 12.63 14.36
N ALA A 210 -12.57 13.03 15.16
CA ALA A 210 -13.83 13.55 14.63
C ALA A 210 -13.65 14.84 13.80
N VAL A 211 -12.75 15.74 14.23
CA VAL A 211 -12.41 16.97 13.51
C VAL A 211 -11.82 16.62 12.14
N ARG A 212 -10.86 15.70 12.11
CA ARG A 212 -10.27 15.23 10.85
C ARG A 212 -11.32 14.64 9.91
N GLN A 213 -12.24 13.79 10.42
CA GLN A 213 -13.30 13.21 9.60
C GLN A 213 -14.17 14.29 8.93
N GLY A 214 -14.43 15.40 9.60
CA GLY A 214 -15.14 16.54 9.04
C GLY A 214 -14.43 17.24 7.88
N HIS A 215 -13.10 17.09 7.76
CA HIS A 215 -12.31 17.71 6.69
C HIS A 215 -12.11 16.82 5.46
N ILE A 216 -12.24 15.51 5.59
CA ILE A 216 -11.86 14.52 4.57
C ILE A 216 -12.58 14.74 3.24
N GLU A 217 -13.91 14.94 3.28
CA GLU A 217 -14.71 15.11 2.07
C GLU A 217 -14.24 16.31 1.23
N ASN A 218 -13.88 17.41 1.91
CA ASN A 218 -13.34 18.58 1.22
C ASN A 218 -11.96 18.29 0.61
N LYS A 219 -11.07 17.62 1.36
CA LYS A 219 -9.74 17.23 0.87
C LYS A 219 -9.82 16.30 -0.33
N LEU A 220 -10.75 15.34 -0.34
CA LEU A 220 -10.98 14.43 -1.46
C LEU A 220 -11.40 15.20 -2.74
N ARG A 221 -12.29 16.19 -2.60
CA ARG A 221 -12.67 17.04 -3.75
C ARG A 221 -11.49 17.88 -4.24
N GLN A 222 -10.71 18.47 -3.32
CA GLN A 222 -9.56 19.29 -3.67
C GLN A 222 -8.48 18.47 -4.37
N ILE A 223 -8.06 17.33 -3.79
CA ILE A 223 -6.97 16.53 -4.37
C ILE A 223 -7.33 15.99 -5.76
N LYS A 224 -8.58 15.55 -6.00
CA LYS A 224 -9.04 15.12 -7.33
C LYS A 224 -8.90 16.24 -8.36
N LYS A 225 -9.30 17.47 -8.02
CA LYS A 225 -9.16 18.63 -8.89
C LYS A 225 -7.70 18.96 -9.18
N ILE A 226 -6.86 18.93 -8.15
CA ILE A 226 -5.43 19.23 -8.25
C ILE A 226 -4.72 18.18 -9.14
N ILE A 227 -4.99 16.89 -8.92
CA ILE A 227 -4.44 15.82 -9.79
C ILE A 227 -4.90 15.99 -11.24
N ALA A 228 -6.19 16.30 -11.46
CA ALA A 228 -6.70 16.58 -12.83
C ALA A 228 -5.94 17.71 -13.53
N GLN A 229 -5.55 18.73 -12.79
CA GLN A 229 -4.82 19.90 -13.30
C GLN A 229 -3.30 19.71 -13.34
N ARG A 230 -2.77 18.67 -12.67
CA ARG A 230 -1.34 18.43 -12.51
C ARG A 230 -0.61 19.62 -11.88
N ASP A 231 -1.25 20.25 -10.90
CA ASP A 231 -0.73 21.44 -10.22
C ASP A 231 0.07 21.00 -8.99
N PHE A 232 1.42 21.04 -9.11
CA PHE A 232 2.32 20.41 -8.14
C PHE A 232 2.37 21.13 -6.79
N THR A 233 2.39 22.46 -6.77
CA THR A 233 2.47 23.22 -5.52
C THR A 233 1.28 22.94 -4.61
N PRO A 234 0.00 23.15 -5.02
CA PRO A 234 -1.13 22.84 -4.17
C PRO A 234 -1.30 21.34 -3.89
N PHE A 235 -0.80 20.46 -4.80
CA PHE A 235 -0.74 19.02 -4.54
C PHE A 235 0.15 18.71 -3.35
N GLY A 236 1.39 19.19 -3.38
CA GLY A 236 2.36 18.96 -2.33
C GLY A 236 1.92 19.54 -0.98
N GLU A 237 1.42 20.79 -0.99
CA GLU A 237 0.91 21.45 0.21
C GLU A 237 -0.23 20.66 0.87
N LEU A 238 -1.20 20.20 0.08
CA LEU A 238 -2.33 19.43 0.60
C LEU A 238 -1.89 18.06 1.15
N VAL A 239 -1.02 17.35 0.44
CA VAL A 239 -0.53 16.02 0.85
C VAL A 239 0.33 16.11 2.11
N GLU A 240 1.16 17.14 2.24
CA GLU A 240 1.99 17.39 3.42
C GLU A 240 1.12 17.75 4.63
N ALA A 241 0.15 18.67 4.46
CA ALA A 241 -0.79 19.03 5.52
C ALA A 241 -1.62 17.82 5.99
N GLU A 242 -2.04 16.96 5.06
CA GLU A 242 -2.77 15.72 5.38
C GLU A 242 -1.90 14.74 6.16
N ALA A 243 -0.61 14.61 5.85
CA ALA A 243 0.30 13.77 6.59
C ALA A 243 0.47 14.26 8.04
N LEU A 244 0.62 15.57 8.25
CA LEU A 244 0.75 16.18 9.57
C LEU A 244 -0.54 16.02 10.40
N GLU A 245 -1.69 16.26 9.79
CA GLU A 245 -2.99 16.07 10.46
C GLU A 245 -3.21 14.58 10.82
N PHE A 246 -2.89 13.66 9.92
CA PHE A 246 -2.95 12.23 10.20
C PHE A 246 -2.07 11.83 11.39
N HIS A 247 -0.83 12.29 11.44
CA HIS A 247 0.08 11.99 12.54
C HIS A 247 -0.36 12.62 13.86
N SER A 248 -1.10 13.75 13.83
CA SER A 248 -1.70 14.30 15.05
C SER A 248 -2.69 13.32 15.70
N ILE A 249 -3.42 12.53 14.88
CA ILE A 249 -4.29 11.45 15.39
C ILE A 249 -3.45 10.35 16.06
N LEU A 250 -2.33 9.95 15.44
CA LEU A 250 -1.46 8.94 16.02
C LEU A 250 -0.90 9.38 17.38
N PHE A 251 -0.40 10.61 17.47
CA PHE A 251 0.19 11.15 18.70
C PHE A 251 -0.81 11.28 19.84
N THR A 252 -2.06 11.55 19.53
CA THR A 252 -3.13 11.79 20.51
C THR A 252 -4.07 10.60 20.72
N SER A 253 -3.80 9.46 20.09
CA SER A 253 -4.46 8.19 20.39
C SER A 253 -4.12 7.71 21.81
N HIS A 254 -4.91 6.83 22.37
CA HIS A 254 -4.67 6.25 23.69
C HIS A 254 -4.54 4.71 23.60
N PRO A 255 -3.31 4.14 23.76
CA PRO A 255 -2.02 4.84 23.96
C PRO A 255 -1.57 5.62 22.71
N GLY A 256 -0.77 6.67 22.93
CA GLY A 256 -0.21 7.48 21.84
C GLY A 256 0.81 6.70 21.00
N ILE A 257 0.76 6.91 19.68
CA ILE A 257 1.67 6.27 18.73
C ILE A 257 2.63 7.33 18.19
N VAL A 258 3.90 7.25 18.58
CA VAL A 258 4.96 8.13 18.09
C VAL A 258 5.73 7.38 16.99
N ALA A 259 5.36 7.63 15.75
CA ALA A 259 5.98 6.98 14.59
C ALA A 259 7.19 7.76 14.03
N TRP A 260 7.45 8.97 14.49
CA TRP A 260 8.54 9.81 14.00
C TRP A 260 9.84 9.55 14.75
N TYR A 261 10.90 9.28 14.01
CA TYR A 261 12.26 9.17 14.51
C TYR A 261 13.02 10.51 14.32
N PRO A 262 14.18 10.71 14.94
CA PRO A 262 14.98 11.90 14.69
C PRO A 262 15.27 12.15 13.21
N GLY A 263 15.52 11.08 12.43
CA GLY A 263 15.70 11.16 10.99
C GLY A 263 14.46 11.64 10.25
N THR A 264 13.25 11.27 10.69
CA THR A 264 11.99 11.75 10.11
C THR A 264 11.92 13.29 10.17
N ILE A 265 12.25 13.86 11.34
CA ILE A 265 12.28 15.31 11.54
C ILE A 265 13.40 15.96 10.71
N GLN A 266 14.56 15.31 10.59
CA GLN A 266 15.67 15.79 9.78
C GLN A 266 15.27 15.93 8.30
N VAL A 267 14.59 14.93 7.75
CA VAL A 267 14.05 14.94 6.38
C VAL A 267 13.03 16.07 6.19
N MET A 268 12.08 16.25 7.12
CA MET A 268 11.11 17.34 7.04
C MET A 268 11.76 18.70 7.00
N HIS A 269 12.77 18.94 7.84
CA HIS A 269 13.51 20.20 7.85
C HIS A 269 14.28 20.42 6.55
N GLU A 270 14.82 19.37 5.95
CA GLU A 270 15.51 19.47 4.67
C GLU A 270 14.55 19.80 3.51
N VAL A 271 13.36 19.19 3.50
CA VAL A 271 12.28 19.53 2.55
C VAL A 271 11.90 21.02 2.68
N PHE A 272 11.80 21.56 3.89
CA PHE A 272 11.55 23.00 4.07
C PHE A 272 12.69 23.89 3.59
N ARG A 273 13.96 23.43 3.69
CA ARG A 273 15.12 24.17 3.13
C ARG A 273 15.09 24.17 1.62
N LEU A 274 14.85 23.02 0.98
CA LEU A 274 14.71 22.91 -0.47
C LEU A 274 13.70 23.91 -1.02
N ARG A 275 12.51 24.01 -0.41
CA ARG A 275 11.50 24.99 -0.83
C ARG A 275 11.95 26.44 -0.67
N LYS A 276 12.70 26.78 0.38
CA LYS A 276 13.29 28.13 0.54
C LYS A 276 14.33 28.44 -0.56
N GLU A 277 14.97 27.43 -1.12
CA GLU A 277 15.91 27.54 -2.23
C GLU A 277 15.22 27.52 -3.60
N GLY A 278 13.89 27.45 -3.64
CA GLY A 278 13.09 27.39 -4.88
C GLY A 278 12.97 25.98 -5.49
N ILE A 279 13.38 24.93 -4.77
CA ILE A 279 13.28 23.53 -5.21
C ILE A 279 12.02 22.92 -4.62
N GLU A 280 11.05 22.61 -5.46
CA GLU A 280 9.79 22.04 -5.02
C GLU A 280 9.93 20.59 -4.57
N ALA A 281 9.72 20.36 -3.29
CA ALA A 281 9.66 19.05 -2.65
C ALA A 281 8.69 19.11 -1.48
N TYR A 282 7.90 18.05 -1.29
CA TYR A 282 6.92 17.93 -0.22
C TYR A 282 6.99 16.53 0.37
N PHE A 283 6.76 16.38 1.66
CA PHE A 283 6.81 15.07 2.28
C PHE A 283 5.42 14.51 2.55
N THR A 284 5.32 13.19 2.57
CA THR A 284 4.22 12.48 3.20
C THR A 284 4.75 11.26 3.94
N ILE A 285 4.00 10.81 4.94
CA ILE A 285 4.39 9.70 5.80
C ILE A 285 3.16 8.81 5.99
N ASN A 286 3.31 7.52 5.79
CA ASN A 286 2.26 6.55 6.11
C ASN A 286 2.30 6.25 7.63
N THR A 287 2.29 5.00 8.05
CA THR A 287 2.23 4.63 9.48
C THR A 287 3.59 4.29 10.09
N GLY A 288 4.67 4.56 9.38
CA GLY A 288 6.04 4.29 9.83
C GLY A 288 6.84 5.57 10.08
N PHE A 289 8.13 5.41 10.14
CA PHE A 289 9.13 6.45 10.32
C PHE A 289 9.82 6.85 9.01
N ASN A 290 9.76 5.99 7.98
CA ASN A 290 10.29 6.27 6.65
C ASN A 290 9.43 7.31 5.94
N VAL A 291 10.07 8.17 5.17
CA VAL A 291 9.45 9.36 4.59
C VAL A 291 9.40 9.24 3.07
N HIS A 292 8.28 9.58 2.50
CA HIS A 292 8.11 9.79 1.07
C HIS A 292 8.31 11.27 0.76
N VAL A 293 9.24 11.59 -0.12
CA VAL A 293 9.49 12.96 -0.60
C VAL A 293 9.06 13.06 -2.04
N LEU A 294 7.94 13.73 -2.26
CA LEU A 294 7.34 13.93 -3.57
C LEU A 294 8.00 15.14 -4.25
N THR A 295 8.35 14.99 -5.52
CA THR A 295 8.95 16.04 -6.33
C THR A 295 8.65 15.83 -7.82
N SER A 296 9.03 16.80 -8.65
CA SER A 296 8.95 16.69 -10.11
C SER A 296 10.17 15.97 -10.68
N PRO A 297 10.11 15.46 -11.92
CA PRO A 297 11.25 14.81 -12.58
C PRO A 297 12.49 15.72 -12.66
N GLU A 298 12.30 17.01 -12.86
CA GLU A 298 13.39 18.00 -12.98
C GLU A 298 14.18 18.13 -11.68
N ASN A 299 13.50 17.98 -10.54
CA ASN A 299 14.10 18.13 -9.22
C ASN A 299 14.56 16.79 -8.61
N GLU A 300 14.26 15.63 -9.23
CA GLU A 300 14.56 14.30 -8.69
C GLU A 300 16.01 14.19 -8.22
N LYS A 301 16.95 14.53 -9.09
CA LYS A 301 18.38 14.38 -8.79
C LYS A 301 18.82 15.20 -7.58
N ILE A 302 18.48 16.48 -7.55
CA ILE A 302 18.92 17.37 -6.46
C ILE A 302 18.24 17.01 -5.15
N VAL A 303 16.95 16.66 -5.17
CA VAL A 303 16.23 16.26 -3.97
C VAL A 303 16.81 14.96 -3.42
N ARG A 304 17.08 13.97 -4.29
CA ARG A 304 17.70 12.71 -3.89
C ARG A 304 19.07 12.92 -3.25
N GLU A 305 19.97 13.67 -3.91
CA GLU A 305 21.32 13.97 -3.39
C GLU A 305 21.27 14.66 -2.01
N ARG A 306 20.30 15.57 -1.81
CA ARG A 306 20.08 16.25 -0.53
C ARG A 306 19.58 15.30 0.56
N MET A 307 18.70 14.35 0.23
CA MET A 307 18.24 13.32 1.18
C MET A 307 19.38 12.36 1.55
N GLU A 308 20.16 11.90 0.58
CA GLU A 308 21.31 11.01 0.79
C GLU A 308 22.44 11.64 1.62
N ALA A 309 22.56 12.97 1.59
CA ALA A 309 23.55 13.71 2.39
C ALA A 309 23.16 13.82 3.89
N LEU A 310 21.93 13.48 4.27
CA LEU A 310 21.49 13.54 5.65
C LEU A 310 22.07 12.37 6.48
N SER A 311 22.62 12.69 7.64
CA SER A 311 23.38 11.72 8.46
C SER A 311 22.57 10.55 9.01
N LEU A 312 21.23 10.67 9.07
CA LEU A 312 20.32 9.64 9.60
C LEU A 312 19.61 8.87 8.47
N VAL A 313 19.91 9.16 7.20
CA VAL A 313 19.38 8.43 6.05
C VAL A 313 20.27 7.22 5.76
N GLN A 314 19.67 6.05 5.68
CA GLN A 314 20.36 4.80 5.34
C GLN A 314 20.42 4.57 3.83
N GLU A 315 19.35 4.91 3.13
CA GLU A 315 19.17 4.64 1.71
C GLU A 315 18.03 5.49 1.14
N THR A 316 18.04 5.74 -0.15
CA THR A 316 16.90 6.27 -0.88
C THR A 316 16.47 5.30 -1.99
N LEU A 317 15.17 5.13 -2.16
CA LEU A 317 14.59 4.41 -3.29
C LEU A 317 13.79 5.40 -4.13
N ILE A 318 13.78 5.20 -5.45
CA ILE A 318 13.00 6.06 -6.36
C ILE A 318 11.78 5.27 -6.81
N ALA A 319 10.62 5.89 -6.65
CA ALA A 319 9.37 5.40 -7.17
C ALA A 319 8.67 6.46 -8.03
N MET A 320 7.76 6.01 -8.86
CA MET A 320 6.93 6.83 -9.73
C MET A 320 5.52 6.23 -9.81
N PRO A 321 4.53 6.92 -10.36
CA PRO A 321 3.21 6.36 -10.55
C PRO A 321 3.29 5.01 -11.30
N GLY A 322 2.67 3.98 -10.75
CA GLY A 322 2.76 2.60 -11.21
C GLY A 322 1.45 2.06 -11.75
N GLU A 323 1.56 1.08 -12.64
CA GLU A 323 0.42 0.37 -13.20
C GLU A 323 -0.19 -0.63 -12.22
N LYS A 324 -1.35 -1.19 -12.57
CA LYS A 324 -1.94 -2.30 -11.83
C LYS A 324 -1.05 -3.55 -11.88
N PRO A 325 -1.28 -4.54 -11.01
CA PRO A 325 -0.51 -5.78 -11.01
C PRO A 325 -0.46 -6.45 -12.38
N ASP A 326 0.71 -6.92 -12.75
CA ASP A 326 0.98 -7.60 -14.02
C ASP A 326 1.51 -9.02 -13.80
N GLU A 327 1.13 -9.92 -14.72
CA GLU A 327 1.62 -11.29 -14.73
C GLU A 327 3.07 -11.31 -15.22
N ILE A 328 3.90 -12.08 -14.53
CA ILE A 328 5.32 -12.26 -14.87
C ILE A 328 5.64 -13.74 -15.15
N ASN A 329 6.56 -13.99 -16.07
CA ASN A 329 6.96 -15.35 -16.45
C ASN A 329 7.99 -15.96 -15.48
N ASN A 330 8.65 -15.16 -14.66
CA ASN A 330 9.63 -15.64 -13.69
C ASN A 330 8.94 -16.10 -12.42
N HIS A 331 8.76 -17.42 -12.30
CA HIS A 331 8.26 -18.01 -11.08
C HIS A 331 9.33 -18.04 -9.99
N LEU A 332 8.92 -17.90 -8.72
CA LEU A 332 9.83 -17.94 -7.57
C LEU A 332 10.22 -19.38 -7.18
N PHE A 333 9.50 -20.38 -7.67
CA PHE A 333 9.80 -21.80 -7.46
C PHE A 333 9.38 -22.65 -8.66
#